data_10f58f37c17ada06b80999f09e99f44f
#
_entry.id   10f58f37c17ada06b80999f09e99f44f
#
_cell.length_a   1.000
_cell.length_b   1.000
_cell.length_c   1.000
_cell.angle_alpha   90.00
_cell.angle_beta   90.00
_cell.angle_gamma   90.00
#
_symmetry.space_group_name_H-M   'P 1'
#
loop_
_entity.id
_entity.type
_entity.pdbx_description
1 polymer ?
#
loop_
_entity_poly.entity_id
_entity_poly.type
_entity_poly.pdbx_seq_one_letter_code
_entity_poly.pdbx_strand_id
1 'polypeptide(L)'
;GLDLMRAFGGEKFVEIKVNNRRLMDHLFKDVLGLGADAALQVTKAIDARAKMGEEVYQKWMGDLKVTADQQTKMEKFFKSSFDEVAKTYPCRGVEELSALFKLLSDSGGRDQIVFDPTVLRGMDYYTGTVFEMYDTSPENRRAMFGGGRYDNLLNLFGKYELSGVGIGMGDVTLRHFLEVHSLLPKFEPVIDVFVTLPRLELRPKSEEIVRNLRAAGLHVATPLSVGGFGEQLKQASKLGAHYVVLLGDAELAQGMVAVKDLTTGTQASYKIGELSSVINRK
;
A
#
# COMPACT_ATOMS: atom_id res chain seq x y z
N GLY A 1 0.58 -8.40 6.65
CA GLY A 1 0.96 -7.00 6.89
C GLY A 1 2.38 -6.87 7.38
N LEU A 2 2.79 -7.58 8.43
CA LEU A 2 4.18 -7.54 8.95
C LEU A 2 5.20 -7.98 7.90
N ASP A 3 4.92 -9.04 7.14
CA ASP A 3 5.84 -9.52 6.10
C ASP A 3 6.02 -8.49 4.98
N LEU A 4 4.96 -7.74 4.66
CA LEU A 4 5.07 -6.63 3.72
C LEU A 4 6.00 -5.53 4.27
N MET A 5 5.83 -5.13 5.54
CA MET A 5 6.69 -4.12 6.16
C MET A 5 8.13 -4.62 6.32
N ARG A 6 8.31 -5.92 6.58
CA ARG A 6 9.63 -6.57 6.60
C ARG A 6 10.32 -6.50 5.24
N ALA A 7 9.59 -6.72 4.15
CA ALA A 7 10.11 -6.60 2.80
C ALA A 7 10.61 -5.18 2.47
N PHE A 8 10.02 -4.15 3.07
CA PHE A 8 10.50 -2.76 2.98
C PHE A 8 11.57 -2.40 4.03
N GLY A 9 11.93 -3.32 4.94
CA GLY A 9 12.86 -3.02 6.05
C GLY A 9 12.27 -2.16 7.17
N GLY A 10 10.93 -2.02 7.19
CA GLY A 10 10.20 -1.12 8.08
C GLY A 10 9.51 -1.80 9.27
N GLU A 11 9.66 -3.11 9.47
CA GLU A 11 8.90 -3.85 10.49
C GLU A 11 9.06 -3.32 11.92
N LYS A 12 10.22 -2.78 12.25
CA LYS A 12 10.52 -2.23 13.59
C LYS A 12 9.87 -0.88 13.89
N PHE A 13 9.30 -0.26 12.87
CA PHE A 13 8.68 1.05 12.96
C PHE A 13 7.15 0.98 12.92
N VAL A 14 6.57 -0.21 13.03
CA VAL A 14 5.12 -0.38 12.95
C VAL A 14 4.54 -1.00 14.21
N GLU A 15 3.31 -0.61 14.50
CA GLU A 15 2.44 -1.21 15.50
C GLU A 15 1.13 -1.63 14.83
N ILE A 16 0.67 -2.86 15.12
CA ILE A 16 -0.64 -3.33 14.68
C ILE A 16 -1.57 -3.37 15.87
N LYS A 17 -2.62 -2.57 15.80
CA LYS A 17 -3.68 -2.53 16.77
C LYS A 17 -4.79 -3.48 16.36
N VAL A 18 -5.20 -4.36 17.26
CA VAL A 18 -6.24 -5.36 17.00
C VAL A 18 -7.38 -5.27 18.00
N ASN A 19 -8.59 -5.56 17.51
CA ASN A 19 -9.80 -5.70 18.30
C ASN A 19 -10.68 -6.81 17.70
N ASN A 20 -11.84 -7.07 18.30
CA ASN A 20 -12.80 -8.05 17.78
C ASN A 20 -14.23 -7.51 17.87
N ARG A 21 -14.97 -7.57 16.77
CA ARG A 21 -16.35 -7.07 16.69
C ARG A 21 -17.29 -7.81 17.64
N ARG A 22 -17.10 -9.13 17.84
CA ARG A 22 -17.91 -9.91 18.78
C ARG A 22 -17.69 -9.50 20.24
N LEU A 23 -16.45 -9.12 20.58
CA LEU A 23 -16.14 -8.58 21.90
C LEU A 23 -16.85 -7.23 22.13
N MET A 24 -16.86 -6.35 21.12
CA MET A 24 -17.52 -5.07 21.22
C MET A 24 -19.06 -5.21 21.24
N ASP A 25 -19.59 -6.16 20.45
CA ASP A 25 -21.02 -6.49 20.50
C ASP A 25 -21.41 -7.01 21.88
N HIS A 26 -20.61 -7.88 22.49
CA HIS A 26 -20.82 -8.34 23.86
C HIS A 26 -20.81 -7.19 24.86
N LEU A 27 -19.81 -6.30 24.77
CA LEU A 27 -19.76 -5.11 25.64
C LEU A 27 -21.04 -4.27 25.50
N PHE A 28 -21.41 -3.90 24.28
CA PHE A 28 -22.50 -2.95 24.07
C PHE A 28 -23.87 -3.57 24.36
N LYS A 29 -24.11 -4.79 23.90
CA LYS A 29 -25.44 -5.42 24.00
C LYS A 29 -25.65 -6.15 25.33
N ASP A 30 -24.68 -6.98 25.73
CA ASP A 30 -24.87 -7.87 26.88
C ASP A 30 -24.47 -7.18 28.21
N VAL A 31 -23.36 -6.42 28.21
CA VAL A 31 -22.87 -5.76 29.45
C VAL A 31 -23.53 -4.42 29.68
N LEU A 32 -23.68 -3.59 28.65
CA LEU A 32 -24.27 -2.26 28.75
C LEU A 32 -25.77 -2.25 28.47
N GLY A 33 -26.35 -3.31 27.93
CA GLY A 33 -27.78 -3.42 27.63
C GLY A 33 -28.26 -2.47 26.52
N LEU A 34 -27.40 -2.09 25.60
CA LEU A 34 -27.78 -1.21 24.48
C LEU A 34 -28.57 -2.01 23.44
N GLY A 35 -29.66 -1.42 22.91
CA GLY A 35 -30.33 -1.97 21.74
C GLY A 35 -29.42 -1.99 20.50
N ALA A 36 -29.75 -2.84 19.52
CA ALA A 36 -28.90 -3.03 18.34
C ALA A 36 -28.55 -1.74 17.59
N ASP A 37 -29.53 -0.85 17.38
CA ASP A 37 -29.32 0.43 16.70
C ASP A 37 -28.42 1.36 17.53
N ALA A 38 -28.64 1.43 18.85
CA ALA A 38 -27.80 2.24 19.74
C ALA A 38 -26.37 1.72 19.77
N ALA A 39 -26.17 0.40 19.85
CA ALA A 39 -24.85 -0.23 19.81
C ALA A 39 -24.09 0.10 18.52
N LEU A 40 -24.78 0.06 17.36
CA LEU A 40 -24.20 0.43 16.07
C LEU A 40 -23.79 1.93 16.04
N GLN A 41 -24.67 2.81 16.53
CA GLN A 41 -24.37 4.24 16.57
C GLN A 41 -23.23 4.57 17.55
N VAL A 42 -23.20 3.92 18.71
CA VAL A 42 -22.10 4.05 19.67
C VAL A 42 -20.76 3.59 19.03
N THR A 43 -20.79 2.50 18.29
CA THR A 43 -19.60 2.03 17.52
C THR A 43 -19.09 3.12 16.57
N LYS A 44 -19.99 3.74 15.81
CA LYS A 44 -19.65 4.84 14.87
C LYS A 44 -19.15 6.10 15.60
N ALA A 45 -19.74 6.42 16.74
CA ALA A 45 -19.32 7.57 17.56
C ALA A 45 -17.89 7.38 18.10
N ILE A 46 -17.55 6.16 18.55
CA ILE A 46 -16.20 5.83 19.03
C ILE A 46 -15.17 5.89 17.90
N ASP A 47 -15.47 5.29 16.74
CA ASP A 47 -14.58 5.32 15.55
C ASP A 47 -14.31 6.77 15.08
N ALA A 48 -15.30 7.64 15.23
CA ALA A 48 -15.18 9.03 14.83
C ALA A 48 -14.64 9.97 15.93
N ARG A 49 -14.52 9.52 17.19
CA ARG A 49 -14.18 10.34 18.37
C ARG A 49 -12.92 11.16 18.17
N ALA A 50 -11.85 10.53 17.67
CA ALA A 50 -10.57 11.20 17.45
C ALA A 50 -10.65 12.35 16.40
N LYS A 51 -11.63 12.30 15.51
CA LYS A 51 -11.81 13.27 14.41
C LYS A 51 -12.78 14.39 14.78
N MET A 52 -13.80 14.10 15.61
CA MET A 52 -14.87 15.06 15.90
C MET A 52 -14.62 15.91 17.16
N GLY A 53 -13.72 15.49 18.03
CA GLY A 53 -13.49 16.15 19.33
C GLY A 53 -14.47 15.71 20.42
N GLU A 54 -14.09 16.00 21.68
CA GLU A 54 -14.77 15.46 22.85
C GLU A 54 -16.18 16.04 23.03
N GLU A 55 -16.40 17.34 22.81
CA GLU A 55 -17.71 17.97 22.97
C GLU A 55 -18.78 17.36 22.06
N VAL A 56 -18.42 17.14 20.78
CA VAL A 56 -19.32 16.56 19.79
C VAL A 56 -19.59 15.08 20.12
N TYR A 57 -18.57 14.36 20.59
CA TYR A 57 -18.72 12.98 21.05
C TYR A 57 -19.69 12.88 22.23
N GLN A 58 -19.54 13.72 23.27
CA GLN A 58 -20.39 13.71 24.42
C GLN A 58 -21.85 14.07 24.08
N LYS A 59 -22.05 15.05 23.19
CA LYS A 59 -23.38 15.36 22.66
C LYS A 59 -24.00 14.16 21.95
N TRP A 60 -23.25 13.48 21.08
CA TRP A 60 -23.74 12.30 20.37
C TRP A 60 -24.12 11.18 21.34
N MET A 61 -23.29 10.91 22.36
CA MET A 61 -23.60 9.92 23.39
C MET A 61 -24.88 10.29 24.17
N GLY A 62 -25.09 11.57 24.44
CA GLY A 62 -26.33 12.08 25.06
C GLY A 62 -27.58 11.86 24.18
N ASP A 63 -27.48 12.17 22.89
CA ASP A 63 -28.54 11.95 21.90
C ASP A 63 -28.92 10.46 21.80
N LEU A 64 -27.94 9.56 21.93
CA LEU A 64 -28.16 8.12 21.99
C LEU A 64 -28.68 7.62 23.34
N LYS A 65 -28.87 8.51 24.31
CA LYS A 65 -29.33 8.20 25.68
C LYS A 65 -28.43 7.24 26.44
N VAL A 66 -27.13 7.26 26.13
CA VAL A 66 -26.13 6.48 26.89
C VAL A 66 -25.96 7.11 28.26
N THR A 67 -26.24 6.34 29.31
CA THR A 67 -26.18 6.84 30.68
C THR A 67 -24.78 7.08 31.18
N ALA A 68 -24.60 7.89 32.23
CA ALA A 68 -23.28 8.12 32.83
C ALA A 68 -22.62 6.83 33.35
N ASP A 69 -23.42 5.89 33.87
CA ASP A 69 -22.92 4.57 34.31
C ASP A 69 -22.40 3.75 33.14
N GLN A 70 -23.14 3.72 32.02
CA GLN A 70 -22.70 3.05 30.77
C GLN A 70 -21.42 3.67 30.21
N GLN A 71 -21.33 5.00 30.19
CA GLN A 71 -20.11 5.69 29.76
C GLN A 71 -18.92 5.36 30.66
N THR A 72 -19.09 5.35 31.98
CA THR A 72 -18.06 4.98 32.93
C THR A 72 -17.56 3.54 32.70
N LYS A 73 -18.48 2.59 32.48
CA LYS A 73 -18.14 1.21 32.16
C LYS A 73 -17.38 1.09 30.84
N MET A 74 -17.79 1.82 29.80
CA MET A 74 -17.08 1.87 28.53
C MET A 74 -15.65 2.43 28.68
N GLU A 75 -15.51 3.55 29.41
CA GLU A 75 -14.18 4.14 29.62
C GLU A 75 -13.25 3.21 30.40
N LYS A 76 -13.78 2.49 31.39
CA LYS A 76 -13.03 1.47 32.12
C LYS A 76 -12.57 0.37 31.17
N PHE A 77 -13.47 -0.13 30.33
CA PHE A 77 -13.14 -1.16 29.32
C PHE A 77 -12.05 -0.67 28.36
N PHE A 78 -12.15 0.54 27.82
CA PHE A 78 -11.18 1.10 26.88
C PHE A 78 -9.79 1.35 27.49
N LYS A 79 -9.69 1.44 28.81
CA LYS A 79 -8.42 1.59 29.54
C LYS A 79 -7.84 0.25 30.01
N SER A 80 -8.59 -0.84 29.89
CA SER A 80 -8.16 -2.15 30.37
C SER A 80 -7.18 -2.83 29.42
N SER A 81 -6.23 -3.56 29.97
CA SER A 81 -5.39 -4.47 29.21
C SER A 81 -6.19 -5.66 28.66
N PHE A 82 -5.63 -6.37 27.67
CA PHE A 82 -6.31 -7.55 27.14
C PHE A 82 -6.55 -8.63 28.20
N ASP A 83 -5.59 -8.83 29.13
CA ASP A 83 -5.70 -9.82 30.19
C ASP A 83 -6.84 -9.48 31.17
N GLU A 84 -7.01 -8.20 31.51
CA GLU A 84 -8.13 -7.73 32.33
C GLU A 84 -9.46 -7.90 31.60
N VAL A 85 -9.52 -7.58 30.29
CA VAL A 85 -10.70 -7.77 29.45
C VAL A 85 -11.06 -9.25 29.36
N ALA A 86 -10.08 -10.11 29.10
CA ALA A 86 -10.29 -11.55 28.99
C ALA A 86 -10.84 -12.18 30.28
N LYS A 87 -10.40 -11.67 31.42
CA LYS A 87 -10.85 -12.13 32.74
C LYS A 87 -12.24 -11.60 33.09
N THR A 88 -12.55 -10.34 32.70
CA THR A 88 -13.76 -9.64 33.15
C THR A 88 -14.94 -9.86 32.20
N TYR A 89 -14.68 -10.02 30.89
CA TYR A 89 -15.67 -10.08 29.80
C TYR A 89 -15.51 -11.34 28.95
N PRO A 90 -15.56 -12.55 29.53
CA PRO A 90 -15.37 -13.78 28.76
C PRO A 90 -16.46 -13.92 27.69
N CYS A 91 -16.04 -14.01 26.44
CA CYS A 91 -16.92 -14.18 25.28
C CYS A 91 -16.12 -14.73 24.08
N ARG A 92 -16.84 -15.12 23.03
CA ARG A 92 -16.21 -15.65 21.81
C ARG A 92 -15.19 -14.69 21.18
N GLY A 93 -15.40 -13.37 21.28
CA GLY A 93 -14.43 -12.39 20.79
C GLY A 93 -13.10 -12.45 21.52
N VAL A 94 -13.14 -12.68 22.84
CA VAL A 94 -11.94 -12.90 23.67
C VAL A 94 -11.23 -14.20 23.31
N GLU A 95 -11.98 -15.28 23.09
CA GLU A 95 -11.41 -16.57 22.69
C GLU A 95 -10.68 -16.45 21.34
N GLU A 96 -11.29 -15.77 20.37
CA GLU A 96 -10.68 -15.51 19.03
C GLU A 96 -9.41 -14.69 19.14
N LEU A 97 -9.38 -13.62 19.96
CA LEU A 97 -8.18 -12.81 20.17
C LEU A 97 -7.10 -13.57 20.92
N SER A 98 -7.45 -14.37 21.93
CA SER A 98 -6.51 -15.21 22.68
C SER A 98 -5.85 -16.23 21.75
N ALA A 99 -6.61 -16.88 20.88
CA ALA A 99 -6.08 -17.81 19.89
C ALA A 99 -5.14 -17.09 18.90
N LEU A 100 -5.53 -15.89 18.43
CA LEU A 100 -4.70 -15.08 17.55
C LEU A 100 -3.38 -14.70 18.22
N PHE A 101 -3.40 -14.19 19.45
CA PHE A 101 -2.19 -13.80 20.16
C PHE A 101 -1.25 -14.98 20.41
N LYS A 102 -1.82 -16.17 20.69
CA LYS A 102 -1.02 -17.38 20.83
C LYS A 102 -0.32 -17.74 19.51
N LEU A 103 -1.05 -17.77 18.39
CA LEU A 103 -0.48 -18.06 17.07
C LEU A 103 0.62 -17.07 16.69
N LEU A 104 0.43 -15.79 17.00
CA LEU A 104 1.41 -14.75 16.73
C LEU A 104 2.66 -14.89 17.62
N SER A 105 2.50 -15.29 18.88
CA SER A 105 3.63 -15.60 19.76
C SER A 105 4.43 -16.78 19.23
N ASP A 106 3.77 -17.84 18.79
CA ASP A 106 4.40 -19.03 18.23
C ASP A 106 5.16 -18.72 16.91
N SER A 107 4.73 -17.70 16.16
CA SER A 107 5.34 -17.27 14.88
C SER A 107 6.35 -16.13 15.02
N GLY A 108 6.61 -15.61 16.22
CA GLY A 108 7.52 -14.49 16.46
C GLY A 108 7.02 -13.12 16.02
N GLY A 109 5.71 -12.99 15.78
CA GLY A 109 5.08 -11.72 15.32
C GLY A 109 4.31 -10.97 16.42
N ARG A 110 4.48 -11.35 17.70
CA ARG A 110 3.63 -10.83 18.80
C ARG A 110 4.00 -9.41 19.24
N ASP A 111 5.26 -9.04 19.18
CA ASP A 111 5.77 -7.80 19.80
C ASP A 111 5.23 -6.52 19.16
N GLN A 112 4.89 -6.57 17.87
CA GLN A 112 4.32 -5.44 17.14
C GLN A 112 2.79 -5.35 17.24
N ILE A 113 2.14 -6.28 17.97
CA ILE A 113 0.68 -6.39 17.98
C ILE A 113 0.12 -6.10 19.35
N VAL A 114 -0.74 -5.08 19.43
CA VAL A 114 -1.37 -4.64 20.67
C VAL A 114 -2.90 -4.74 20.59
N PHE A 115 -3.52 -5.05 21.71
CA PHE A 115 -4.97 -4.93 21.85
C PHE A 115 -5.33 -3.46 22.00
N ASP A 116 -6.18 -2.97 21.12
CA ASP A 116 -6.74 -1.61 21.20
C ASP A 116 -8.24 -1.67 20.94
N PRO A 117 -9.08 -1.58 21.98
CA PRO A 117 -10.53 -1.68 21.85
C PRO A 117 -11.17 -0.52 21.08
N THR A 118 -10.42 0.54 20.79
CA THR A 118 -10.91 1.68 19.99
C THR A 118 -10.85 1.40 18.49
N VAL A 119 -10.14 0.37 18.05
CA VAL A 119 -10.11 -0.06 16.65
C VAL A 119 -11.41 -0.80 16.33
N LEU A 120 -12.37 -0.07 15.77
CA LEU A 120 -13.70 -0.59 15.45
C LEU A 120 -13.94 -0.75 13.96
N ARG A 121 -13.24 0.03 13.13
CA ARG A 121 -13.42 0.08 11.67
C ARG A 121 -14.86 0.39 11.27
N GLY A 122 -15.10 1.49 10.59
CA GLY A 122 -16.43 1.99 10.24
C GLY A 122 -17.22 1.17 9.21
N MET A 123 -16.74 -0.03 8.83
CA MET A 123 -17.40 -0.89 7.85
C MET A 123 -18.24 -1.95 8.54
N ASP A 124 -19.53 -1.94 8.28
CA ASP A 124 -20.54 -2.78 8.97
C ASP A 124 -20.44 -4.28 8.64
N TYR A 125 -19.65 -4.67 7.63
CA TYR A 125 -19.50 -6.05 7.20
C TYR A 125 -18.50 -6.90 8.02
N TYR A 126 -17.68 -6.28 8.88
CA TYR A 126 -16.77 -7.02 9.75
C TYR A 126 -17.53 -7.76 10.86
N THR A 127 -17.19 -9.04 11.06
CA THR A 127 -17.89 -9.93 12.01
C THR A 127 -16.99 -10.51 13.09
N GLY A 128 -15.69 -10.35 12.98
CA GLY A 128 -14.71 -10.94 13.90
C GLY A 128 -13.56 -9.98 14.19
N THR A 129 -12.34 -10.49 14.19
CA THR A 129 -11.13 -9.69 14.42
C THR A 129 -11.00 -8.60 13.38
N VAL A 130 -10.67 -7.40 13.83
CA VAL A 130 -10.32 -6.22 13.03
C VAL A 130 -8.95 -5.72 13.45
N PHE A 131 -8.24 -5.09 12.52
CA PHE A 131 -6.91 -4.57 12.79
C PHE A 131 -6.60 -3.31 11.99
N GLU A 132 -5.69 -2.51 12.52
CA GLU A 132 -5.09 -1.36 11.85
C GLU A 132 -3.60 -1.32 12.13
N MET A 133 -2.81 -0.98 11.11
CA MET A 133 -1.37 -0.82 11.22
C MET A 133 -1.02 0.66 11.22
N TYR A 134 -0.22 1.05 12.20
CA TYR A 134 0.23 2.42 12.41
C TYR A 134 1.75 2.50 12.33
N ASP A 135 2.23 3.67 11.95
CA ASP A 135 3.61 4.09 12.15
C ASP A 135 3.84 4.44 13.63
N THR A 136 4.96 4.04 14.20
CA THR A 136 5.36 4.46 15.54
C THR A 136 5.89 5.91 15.57
N SER A 137 6.19 6.50 14.41
CA SER A 137 6.58 7.90 14.30
C SER A 137 5.38 8.84 14.54
N PRO A 138 5.55 9.93 15.34
CA PRO A 138 4.50 10.93 15.52
C PRO A 138 4.19 11.74 14.26
N GLU A 139 5.02 11.67 13.23
CA GLU A 139 4.84 12.38 11.96
C GLU A 139 3.76 11.73 11.09
N ASN A 140 3.52 10.43 11.24
CA ASN A 140 2.54 9.67 10.47
C ASN A 140 1.49 9.01 11.39
N ARG A 141 0.50 9.79 11.83
CA ARG A 141 -0.51 9.35 12.79
C ARG A 141 -1.71 8.60 12.19
N ARG A 142 -1.73 8.41 10.88
CA ARG A 142 -2.83 7.73 10.18
C ARG A 142 -2.57 6.25 10.09
N ALA A 143 -3.64 5.46 10.18
CA ALA A 143 -3.56 4.04 9.85
C ALA A 143 -3.09 3.88 8.39
N MET A 144 -2.05 3.11 8.18
CA MET A 144 -1.49 2.81 6.85
C MET A 144 -2.29 1.72 6.17
N PHE A 145 -2.60 0.68 6.94
CA PHE A 145 -3.37 -0.47 6.51
C PHE A 145 -4.48 -0.71 7.51
N GLY A 146 -5.48 -1.44 7.05
CA GLY A 146 -6.46 -1.95 7.96
C GLY A 146 -7.29 -3.03 7.30
N GLY A 147 -7.84 -3.91 8.12
CA GLY A 147 -8.60 -5.04 7.64
C GLY A 147 -9.38 -5.72 8.75
N GLY A 148 -9.90 -6.89 8.39
CA GLY A 148 -10.59 -7.70 9.37
C GLY A 148 -11.30 -8.89 8.75
N ARG A 149 -11.88 -9.71 9.64
CA ARG A 149 -12.66 -10.89 9.28
C ARG A 149 -14.11 -10.49 8.97
N TYR A 150 -14.65 -11.06 7.93
CA TYR A 150 -16.07 -10.99 7.55
C TYR A 150 -16.57 -12.37 7.17
N ASP A 151 -17.72 -12.75 7.72
CA ASP A 151 -18.31 -14.08 7.50
C ASP A 151 -19.53 -14.01 6.56
N ASN A 152 -20.17 -12.84 6.46
CA ASN A 152 -21.47 -12.68 5.80
C ASN A 152 -21.44 -11.81 4.54
N LEU A 153 -20.27 -11.38 4.08
CA LEU A 153 -20.16 -10.46 2.94
C LEU A 153 -20.77 -11.04 1.66
N LEU A 154 -20.56 -12.34 1.40
CA LEU A 154 -21.09 -13.00 0.21
C LEU A 154 -22.60 -13.18 0.22
N ASN A 155 -23.24 -13.11 1.39
CA ASN A 155 -24.71 -13.16 1.49
C ASN A 155 -25.39 -11.95 0.81
N LEU A 156 -24.65 -10.87 0.56
CA LEU A 156 -25.12 -9.72 -0.22
C LEU A 156 -25.27 -10.02 -1.72
N PHE A 157 -24.58 -11.05 -2.21
CA PHE A 157 -24.54 -11.43 -3.62
C PHE A 157 -25.22 -12.78 -3.90
N GLY A 158 -25.61 -13.52 -2.88
CA GLY A 158 -26.25 -14.84 -3.01
C GLY A 158 -26.34 -15.57 -1.67
N LYS A 159 -26.78 -16.85 -1.71
CA LYS A 159 -26.89 -17.69 -0.51
C LYS A 159 -25.58 -18.44 -0.22
N TYR A 160 -24.48 -17.73 -0.12
CA TYR A 160 -23.17 -18.32 0.15
C TYR A 160 -22.67 -17.91 1.53
N GLU A 161 -22.40 -18.89 2.38
CA GLU A 161 -21.73 -18.69 3.67
C GLU A 161 -20.24 -19.02 3.51
N LEU A 162 -19.42 -17.99 3.38
CA LEU A 162 -17.97 -18.13 3.30
C LEU A 162 -17.30 -17.07 4.15
N SER A 163 -16.48 -17.53 5.10
CA SER A 163 -15.61 -16.64 5.86
C SER A 163 -14.52 -16.07 4.97
N GLY A 164 -14.24 -14.80 5.15
CA GLY A 164 -13.15 -14.11 4.48
C GLY A 164 -12.39 -13.21 5.43
N VAL A 165 -11.18 -12.85 5.03
CA VAL A 165 -10.38 -11.80 5.63
C VAL A 165 -9.86 -10.90 4.53
N GLY A 166 -9.87 -9.61 4.76
CA GLY A 166 -9.38 -8.63 3.80
C GLY A 166 -8.47 -7.60 4.45
N ILE A 167 -7.61 -7.01 3.64
CA ILE A 167 -6.74 -5.91 4.00
C ILE A 167 -6.89 -4.80 2.94
N GLY A 168 -7.03 -3.57 3.41
CA GLY A 168 -6.95 -2.37 2.57
C GLY A 168 -5.71 -1.59 2.94
N MET A 169 -4.89 -1.27 1.95
CA MET A 169 -3.65 -0.53 2.11
C MET A 169 -3.75 0.84 1.45
N GLY A 170 -3.37 1.91 2.17
CA GLY A 170 -3.24 3.25 1.62
C GLY A 170 -1.86 3.46 1.00
N ASP A 171 -1.81 3.67 -0.31
CA ASP A 171 -0.56 3.93 -1.04
C ASP A 171 0.11 5.24 -0.58
N VAL A 172 -0.67 6.29 -0.37
CA VAL A 172 -0.18 7.59 0.11
C VAL A 172 0.40 7.49 1.52
N THR A 173 -0.29 6.79 2.43
CA THR A 173 0.18 6.62 3.82
C THR A 173 1.40 5.72 3.91
N LEU A 174 1.46 4.66 3.09
CA LEU A 174 2.64 3.81 2.97
C LEU A 174 3.84 4.60 2.41
N ARG A 175 3.63 5.38 1.35
CA ARG A 175 4.70 6.22 0.80
C ARG A 175 5.24 7.18 1.84
N HIS A 176 4.37 7.87 2.58
CA HIS A 176 4.79 8.79 3.65
C HIS A 176 5.61 8.07 4.74
N PHE A 177 5.19 6.87 5.14
CA PHE A 177 5.97 6.01 6.04
C PHE A 177 7.38 5.75 5.51
N LEU A 178 7.48 5.32 4.24
CA LEU A 178 8.78 5.02 3.61
C LEU A 178 9.67 6.26 3.52
N GLU A 179 9.09 7.45 3.28
CA GLU A 179 9.80 8.72 3.26
C GLU A 179 10.32 9.09 4.66
N VAL A 180 9.48 9.04 5.70
CA VAL A 180 9.84 9.37 7.10
C VAL A 180 10.98 8.48 7.59
N HIS A 181 10.96 7.19 7.26
CA HIS A 181 11.97 6.23 7.70
C HIS A 181 13.14 6.06 6.72
N SER A 182 13.21 6.87 5.64
CA SER A 182 14.27 6.78 4.61
C SER A 182 14.33 5.41 3.94
N LEU A 183 13.19 4.73 3.81
CA LEU A 183 13.04 3.40 3.21
C LEU A 183 12.47 3.46 1.79
N LEU A 184 12.17 4.66 1.27
CA LEU A 184 11.61 4.81 -0.07
C LEU A 184 12.64 4.31 -1.10
N PRO A 185 12.32 3.31 -1.92
CA PRO A 185 13.22 2.84 -2.96
C PRO A 185 13.57 3.98 -3.93
N LYS A 186 14.84 4.15 -4.21
CA LYS A 186 15.26 5.03 -5.29
C LYS A 186 14.93 4.36 -6.61
N PHE A 187 13.96 4.91 -7.30
CA PHE A 187 13.59 4.45 -8.62
C PHE A 187 14.48 5.18 -9.64
N GLU A 188 15.52 4.52 -10.11
CA GLU A 188 16.27 4.98 -11.28
C GLU A 188 15.65 4.28 -12.50
N PRO A 189 15.03 5.05 -13.42
CA PRO A 189 14.53 4.45 -14.65
C PRO A 189 15.72 3.93 -15.43
N VAL A 190 15.83 2.62 -15.52
CA VAL A 190 16.90 1.97 -16.30
C VAL A 190 16.45 2.01 -17.75
N ILE A 191 16.96 2.97 -18.53
CA ILE A 191 16.82 2.99 -19.98
C ILE A 191 18.20 2.66 -20.58
N ASP A 192 18.31 1.47 -21.13
CA ASP A 192 19.57 1.07 -21.79
C ASP A 192 19.79 1.88 -23.07
N VAL A 193 18.73 2.06 -23.86
CA VAL A 193 18.82 2.66 -25.19
C VAL A 193 17.66 3.60 -25.48
N PHE A 194 17.95 4.74 -26.07
CA PHE A 194 16.97 5.62 -26.68
C PHE A 194 17.13 5.58 -28.20
N VAL A 195 16.06 5.20 -28.93
CA VAL A 195 16.06 5.16 -30.39
C VAL A 195 15.38 6.41 -30.90
N THR A 196 16.07 7.22 -31.72
CA THR A 196 15.55 8.50 -32.22
C THR A 196 14.52 8.31 -33.34
N LEU A 197 13.67 9.34 -33.49
CA LEU A 197 12.70 9.47 -34.57
C LEU A 197 12.79 10.87 -35.19
N PRO A 198 13.76 11.14 -36.08
CA PRO A 198 13.96 12.48 -36.64
C PRO A 198 12.88 12.88 -37.64
N ARG A 199 12.23 11.92 -38.31
CA ARG A 199 11.17 12.14 -39.31
C ARG A 199 10.14 11.01 -39.28
N LEU A 200 8.90 11.29 -39.70
CA LEU A 200 7.79 10.35 -39.61
C LEU A 200 8.01 9.12 -40.53
N GLU A 201 8.63 9.32 -41.70
CA GLU A 201 8.93 8.26 -42.65
C GLU A 201 9.88 7.19 -42.07
N LEU A 202 10.69 7.54 -41.06
CA LEU A 202 11.58 6.62 -40.39
C LEU A 202 10.94 5.84 -39.25
N ARG A 203 9.65 6.09 -38.93
CA ARG A 203 8.94 5.38 -37.87
C ARG A 203 8.98 3.85 -38.02
N PRO A 204 8.68 3.26 -39.21
CA PRO A 204 8.75 1.81 -39.34
C PRO A 204 10.15 1.24 -39.00
N LYS A 205 11.22 1.94 -39.42
CA LYS A 205 12.60 1.53 -39.16
C LYS A 205 12.98 1.72 -37.69
N SER A 206 12.57 2.82 -37.06
CA SER A 206 12.73 3.05 -35.62
C SER A 206 12.06 1.95 -34.81
N GLU A 207 10.80 1.62 -35.11
CA GLU A 207 10.05 0.56 -34.44
C GLU A 207 10.63 -0.84 -34.67
N GLU A 208 11.17 -1.14 -35.84
CA GLU A 208 11.91 -2.39 -36.10
C GLU A 208 13.12 -2.52 -35.16
N ILE A 209 13.94 -1.46 -35.06
CA ILE A 209 15.10 -1.43 -34.19
C ILE A 209 14.68 -1.56 -32.71
N VAL A 210 13.66 -0.82 -32.30
CA VAL A 210 13.12 -0.90 -30.92
C VAL A 210 12.68 -2.33 -30.58
N ARG A 211 11.92 -2.99 -31.48
CA ARG A 211 11.49 -4.39 -31.25
C ARG A 211 12.66 -5.33 -31.13
N ASN A 212 13.66 -5.22 -32.00
CA ASN A 212 14.83 -6.09 -31.99
C ASN A 212 15.67 -5.94 -30.70
N LEU A 213 15.87 -4.69 -30.24
CA LEU A 213 16.60 -4.41 -29.01
C LEU A 213 15.82 -4.88 -27.77
N ARG A 214 14.48 -4.69 -27.75
CA ARG A 214 13.62 -5.22 -26.67
C ARG A 214 13.60 -6.75 -26.66
N ALA A 215 13.57 -7.39 -27.82
CA ALA A 215 13.66 -8.85 -27.91
C ALA A 215 15.00 -9.39 -27.40
N ALA A 216 16.07 -8.59 -27.45
CA ALA A 216 17.37 -8.88 -26.85
C ALA A 216 17.43 -8.58 -25.33
N GLY A 217 16.31 -8.19 -24.70
CA GLY A 217 16.22 -7.94 -23.26
C GLY A 217 16.60 -6.52 -22.80
N LEU A 218 16.81 -5.58 -23.74
CA LEU A 218 17.16 -4.20 -23.42
C LEU A 218 15.93 -3.35 -23.13
N HIS A 219 16.03 -2.41 -22.18
CA HIS A 219 15.02 -1.40 -21.91
C HIS A 219 15.16 -0.24 -22.91
N VAL A 220 14.23 -0.15 -23.83
CA VAL A 220 14.30 0.79 -24.95
C VAL A 220 13.20 1.85 -24.86
N ALA A 221 13.59 3.11 -24.87
CA ALA A 221 12.71 4.26 -25.06
C ALA A 221 12.79 4.80 -26.50
N THR A 222 11.70 5.39 -26.96
CA THR A 222 11.61 6.11 -28.25
C THR A 222 10.62 7.25 -28.12
N PRO A 223 10.78 8.37 -28.83
CA PRO A 223 9.84 9.48 -28.74
C PRO A 223 8.51 9.16 -29.44
N LEU A 224 7.43 9.74 -28.94
CA LEU A 224 6.09 9.62 -29.54
C LEU A 224 5.94 10.51 -30.79
N SER A 225 6.69 11.61 -30.85
CA SER A 225 6.68 12.59 -31.93
C SER A 225 8.04 12.76 -32.56
N VAL A 226 8.06 13.22 -33.82
CA VAL A 226 9.30 13.57 -34.53
C VAL A 226 9.96 14.80 -33.89
N GLY A 227 11.28 14.85 -33.96
CA GLY A 227 12.05 15.98 -33.42
C GLY A 227 13.50 15.97 -33.88
N GLY A 228 14.21 17.09 -33.75
CA GLY A 228 15.62 17.17 -34.08
C GLY A 228 16.51 16.32 -33.16
N PHE A 229 17.65 15.86 -33.66
CA PHE A 229 18.58 15.05 -32.89
C PHE A 229 19.01 15.71 -31.58
N GLY A 230 19.26 17.03 -31.57
CA GLY A 230 19.66 17.76 -30.37
C GLY A 230 18.62 17.74 -29.26
N GLU A 231 17.32 17.84 -29.62
CA GLU A 231 16.21 17.75 -28.69
C GLU A 231 16.07 16.33 -28.13
N GLN A 232 16.13 15.34 -29.01
CA GLN A 232 15.99 13.94 -28.62
C GLN A 232 17.19 13.43 -27.80
N LEU A 233 18.40 13.92 -28.03
CA LEU A 233 19.57 13.67 -27.17
C LEU A 233 19.35 14.24 -25.76
N LYS A 234 18.80 15.46 -25.64
CA LYS A 234 18.44 16.02 -24.32
C LYS A 234 17.37 15.18 -23.61
N GLN A 235 16.36 14.72 -24.36
CA GLN A 235 15.33 13.83 -23.83
C GLN A 235 15.92 12.50 -23.35
N ALA A 236 16.78 11.86 -24.16
CA ALA A 236 17.48 10.63 -23.79
C ALA A 236 18.29 10.79 -22.50
N SER A 237 19.07 11.88 -22.42
CA SER A 237 19.84 12.20 -21.21
C SER A 237 18.95 12.43 -19.98
N LYS A 238 17.82 13.14 -20.13
CA LYS A 238 16.85 13.35 -19.03
C LYS A 238 16.20 12.05 -18.56
N LEU A 239 16.01 11.09 -19.45
CA LEU A 239 15.50 9.76 -19.15
C LEU A 239 16.57 8.80 -18.57
N GLY A 240 17.81 9.24 -18.46
CA GLY A 240 18.90 8.40 -17.96
C GLY A 240 19.34 7.30 -18.92
N ALA A 241 19.07 7.45 -20.24
CA ALA A 241 19.51 6.46 -21.22
C ALA A 241 21.06 6.38 -21.30
N HIS A 242 21.59 5.16 -21.40
CA HIS A 242 23.02 4.97 -21.54
C HIS A 242 23.47 5.17 -22.99
N TYR A 243 22.69 4.69 -23.95
CA TYR A 243 22.98 4.79 -25.37
C TYR A 243 21.87 5.48 -26.13
N VAL A 244 22.23 6.14 -27.23
CA VAL A 244 21.27 6.70 -28.20
C VAL A 244 21.59 6.17 -29.58
N VAL A 245 20.57 5.56 -30.21
CA VAL A 245 20.62 5.16 -31.62
C VAL A 245 20.09 6.31 -32.47
N LEU A 246 20.94 6.87 -33.31
CA LEU A 246 20.65 7.97 -34.22
C LEU A 246 20.34 7.44 -35.62
N LEU A 247 19.13 7.71 -36.12
CA LEU A 247 18.71 7.32 -37.45
C LEU A 247 19.03 8.43 -38.47
N GLY A 248 20.31 8.50 -38.87
CA GLY A 248 20.79 9.43 -39.91
C GLY A 248 20.59 8.84 -41.31
N ASP A 249 20.32 9.69 -42.28
CA ASP A 249 20.05 9.25 -43.67
C ASP A 249 21.28 8.62 -44.35
N ALA A 250 22.47 9.18 -44.09
CA ALA A 250 23.71 8.68 -44.68
C ALA A 250 24.06 7.26 -44.18
N GLU A 251 23.87 7.02 -42.87
CA GLU A 251 24.10 5.71 -42.27
C GLU A 251 23.00 4.71 -42.69
N LEU A 252 21.75 5.11 -42.70
CA LEU A 252 20.65 4.23 -43.12
C LEU A 252 20.76 3.78 -44.58
N ALA A 253 21.27 4.63 -45.46
CA ALA A 253 21.54 4.24 -46.87
C ALA A 253 22.57 3.12 -46.98
N GLN A 254 23.42 2.92 -45.98
CA GLN A 254 24.43 1.86 -45.91
C GLN A 254 23.99 0.69 -44.99
N GLY A 255 22.72 0.68 -44.49
CA GLY A 255 22.23 -0.32 -43.55
C GLY A 255 22.81 -0.18 -42.14
N MET A 256 23.31 1.02 -41.81
CA MET A 256 23.95 1.35 -40.54
C MET A 256 23.14 2.38 -39.74
N VAL A 257 23.49 2.53 -38.49
CA VAL A 257 23.03 3.61 -37.61
C VAL A 257 24.18 4.08 -36.72
N ALA A 258 24.15 5.32 -36.31
CA ALA A 258 25.12 5.81 -35.34
C ALA A 258 24.61 5.51 -33.92
N VAL A 259 25.49 5.02 -33.06
CA VAL A 259 25.23 4.78 -31.62
C VAL A 259 26.12 5.72 -30.82
N LYS A 260 25.51 6.52 -29.97
CA LYS A 260 26.22 7.42 -29.05
C LYS A 260 26.10 6.89 -27.63
N ASP A 261 27.25 6.65 -26.97
CA ASP A 261 27.32 6.40 -25.53
C ASP A 261 27.21 7.75 -24.80
N LEU A 262 26.17 7.93 -24.00
CA LEU A 262 25.96 9.19 -23.25
C LEU A 262 26.86 9.30 -22.02
N THR A 263 27.45 8.21 -21.54
CA THR A 263 28.38 8.21 -20.41
C THR A 263 29.77 8.71 -20.84
N THR A 264 30.27 8.18 -21.96
CA THR A 264 31.62 8.51 -22.47
C THR A 264 31.61 9.67 -23.49
N GLY A 265 30.45 9.94 -24.09
CA GLY A 265 30.29 10.89 -25.19
C GLY A 265 30.77 10.34 -26.55
N THR A 266 31.26 9.12 -26.63
CA THR A 266 31.77 8.51 -27.89
C THR A 266 30.62 8.14 -28.81
N GLN A 267 30.86 8.23 -30.12
CA GLN A 267 29.89 7.86 -31.15
C GLN A 267 30.58 7.01 -32.23
N ALA A 268 29.91 5.93 -32.64
CA ALA A 268 30.39 5.07 -33.73
C ALA A 268 29.19 4.52 -34.52
N SER A 269 29.44 4.14 -35.78
CA SER A 269 28.43 3.55 -36.66
C SER A 269 28.47 2.04 -36.65
N TYR A 270 27.30 1.40 -36.58
CA TYR A 270 27.15 -0.05 -36.52
C TYR A 270 26.05 -0.51 -37.48
N LYS A 271 26.19 -1.74 -37.99
CA LYS A 271 25.10 -2.38 -38.73
C LYS A 271 23.87 -2.60 -37.82
N ILE A 272 22.69 -2.38 -38.37
CA ILE A 272 21.44 -2.49 -37.60
C ILE A 272 21.31 -3.89 -36.96
N GLY A 273 21.73 -4.97 -37.65
CA GLY A 273 21.67 -6.34 -37.12
C GLY A 273 22.66 -6.65 -35.99
N GLU A 274 23.65 -5.79 -35.76
CA GLU A 274 24.71 -6.00 -34.75
C GLU A 274 24.42 -5.21 -33.45
N LEU A 275 23.39 -4.38 -33.40
CA LEU A 275 23.12 -3.47 -32.29
C LEU A 275 22.97 -4.18 -30.96
N SER A 276 22.30 -5.32 -30.92
CA SER A 276 22.06 -6.08 -29.68
C SER A 276 23.35 -6.74 -29.13
N SER A 277 24.37 -6.91 -29.92
CA SER A 277 25.68 -7.43 -29.48
C SER A 277 26.63 -6.32 -29.02
N VAL A 278 26.42 -5.10 -29.51
CA VAL A 278 27.27 -3.94 -29.20
C VAL A 278 26.78 -3.17 -27.98
N ILE A 279 25.46 -3.09 -27.82
CA ILE A 279 24.82 -2.39 -26.71
C ILE A 279 24.67 -3.38 -25.57
N ASN A 280 25.46 -3.20 -24.51
CA ASN A 280 25.42 -4.04 -23.33
C ASN A 280 24.51 -3.40 -22.27
N ARG A 281 23.76 -4.22 -21.53
CA ARG A 281 23.04 -3.82 -20.35
C ARG A 281 24.06 -3.40 -19.27
N LYS A 282 24.00 -2.18 -18.78
CA LYS A 282 24.85 -1.69 -17.67
C LYS A 282 24.14 -1.78 -16.34
#